data_2d978105293ca06977d8d0c0b2860bda
#
_entry.id   2d978105293ca06977d8d0c0b2860bda
#
_cell.length_a   1.000
_cell.length_b   1.000
_cell.length_c   1.000
_cell.angle_alpha   90.00
_cell.angle_beta   90.00
_cell.angle_gamma   90.00
#
_symmetry.space_group_name_H-M   'P 1'
#
loop_
_entity.id
_entity.type
_entity.pdbx_description
1 polymer ?
#
loop_
_entity_poly.entity_id
_entity_poly.type
_entity_poly.pdbx_seq_one_letter_code
_entity_poly.pdbx_strand_id
1 'polypeptide(L)'
;MNIFADFTQRVKNALQTLDLKNANGNAPDLSRVVVEAPRDPAHGDLATNAAMVLAKPLGMKPRELAEQLTGKLDEDPDVTETTIAGPGFINMRVAQTVWQGVLKGVLEAGDRYGAIAQNPAPKVNVEYVSANPTGPMHVGHIRGAVVGDALANLLQFAGNDVTKEYYINDAGSQIDTLARSAFLRYREALGQDIGAIPPGLYPGDYLKPVGQRLKDEFGDTLLEKPEADWLPLVKEVAIASMLDLIRQDLAALGVEHEVFFSERTLHERAGANGSRIDIMLDGLRAKGLIYQGTLPPPKGQVPEDWEDREQTLFRASDFGDDTDRALKKSDGSYTYFAADVAYFQDKFERGFDETIYVLGADHSGYAKRLQAVGKAVSDGRTEVVVRFCQLVKLMRDGEPVKMSKRSGDFITLRDVVEEVGSDPVRFMMLYRKNDAPLDFDFKKVTEETKDNPVYYVQYSHARLRSNLRKAKEEFPEMGFEDADLEQADLALLEDQGEIELMAKVAEWPKIVNVAANTHEPHRIAFYLYELATTLSRHYTRGYDSPHLKFIQTGNPKLTLARLALVRAISLVLGAGLSILGVNAPEEMR
;
A
#
# COMPACT_ATOMS: atom_id res chain seq x y z
N MET A 1 -2.72 -17.39 -14.17
CA MET A 1 -4.06 -17.43 -14.85
C MET A 1 -5.04 -16.61 -14.02
N ASN A 2 -5.90 -15.79 -14.66
CA ASN A 2 -6.99 -15.07 -13.98
C ASN A 2 -8.31 -15.50 -14.62
N ILE A 3 -9.03 -16.43 -14.00
CA ILE A 3 -10.27 -17.00 -14.59
C ILE A 3 -11.35 -15.93 -14.77
N PHE A 4 -11.43 -14.93 -13.91
CA PHE A 4 -12.45 -13.88 -14.04
C PHE A 4 -12.20 -12.99 -15.27
N ALA A 5 -10.93 -12.71 -15.58
CA ALA A 5 -10.55 -11.98 -16.79
C ALA A 5 -10.78 -12.86 -18.03
N ASP A 6 -10.42 -14.14 -17.97
CA ASP A 6 -10.63 -15.09 -19.06
C ASP A 6 -12.13 -15.24 -19.39
N PHE A 7 -12.95 -15.54 -18.39
CA PHE A 7 -14.41 -15.64 -18.61
C PHE A 7 -15.06 -14.31 -18.97
N THR A 8 -14.52 -13.17 -18.50
CA THR A 8 -14.97 -11.85 -19.00
C THR A 8 -14.72 -11.73 -20.50
N GLN A 9 -13.55 -12.19 -20.98
CA GLN A 9 -13.27 -12.17 -22.42
C GLN A 9 -14.14 -13.14 -23.20
N ARG A 10 -14.41 -14.35 -22.67
CA ARG A 10 -15.32 -15.32 -23.28
C ARG A 10 -16.75 -14.76 -23.40
N VAL A 11 -17.28 -14.10 -22.36
CA VAL A 11 -18.56 -13.40 -22.37
C VAL A 11 -18.58 -12.30 -23.42
N LYS A 12 -17.51 -11.49 -23.54
CA LYS A 12 -17.38 -10.47 -24.57
C LYS A 12 -17.36 -11.07 -25.99
N ASN A 13 -16.63 -12.17 -26.17
CA ASN A 13 -16.60 -12.88 -27.45
C ASN A 13 -18.00 -13.44 -27.81
N ALA A 14 -18.71 -14.05 -26.86
CA ALA A 14 -20.07 -14.51 -27.06
C ALA A 14 -21.03 -13.38 -27.47
N LEU A 15 -20.92 -12.21 -26.81
CA LEU A 15 -21.69 -11.02 -27.20
C LEU A 15 -21.39 -10.54 -28.63
N GLN A 16 -20.15 -10.60 -29.07
CA GLN A 16 -19.75 -10.22 -30.42
C GLN A 16 -20.37 -11.14 -31.49
N THR A 17 -20.54 -12.43 -31.18
CA THR A 17 -21.19 -13.37 -32.13
C THR A 17 -22.69 -13.12 -32.29
N LEU A 18 -23.33 -12.37 -31.40
CA LEU A 18 -24.75 -12.03 -31.48
C LEU A 18 -25.03 -10.84 -32.44
N ASP A 19 -24.01 -10.21 -33.05
CA ASP A 19 -24.09 -9.05 -33.97
C ASP A 19 -25.03 -7.92 -33.48
N LEU A 20 -24.97 -7.65 -32.15
CA LEU A 20 -25.83 -6.67 -31.48
C LEU A 20 -25.43 -5.26 -31.88
N LYS A 21 -26.42 -4.39 -32.14
CA LYS A 21 -26.20 -2.99 -32.52
C LYS A 21 -27.01 -2.06 -31.63
N ASN A 22 -26.38 -0.96 -31.22
CA ASN A 22 -27.04 0.10 -30.46
C ASN A 22 -27.99 0.93 -31.40
N ALA A 23 -28.74 1.86 -30.83
CA ALA A 23 -29.68 2.71 -31.56
C ALA A 23 -29.05 3.49 -32.75
N ASN A 24 -27.72 3.67 -32.73
CA ASN A 24 -26.97 4.35 -33.80
C ASN A 24 -26.36 3.39 -34.83
N GLY A 25 -26.67 2.09 -34.74
CA GLY A 25 -26.14 1.06 -35.64
C GLY A 25 -24.72 0.61 -35.33
N ASN A 26 -24.10 1.06 -34.23
CA ASN A 26 -22.75 0.71 -33.82
C ASN A 26 -22.76 -0.48 -32.86
N ALA A 27 -21.64 -1.22 -32.78
CA ALA A 27 -21.42 -2.22 -31.76
C ALA A 27 -21.49 -1.61 -30.33
N PRO A 28 -22.04 -2.33 -29.33
CA PRO A 28 -22.12 -1.82 -27.96
C PRO A 28 -20.74 -1.73 -27.33
N ASP A 29 -20.58 -0.77 -26.42
CA ASP A 29 -19.38 -0.68 -25.56
C ASP A 29 -19.40 -1.80 -24.51
N LEU A 30 -18.41 -2.71 -24.60
CA LEU A 30 -18.26 -3.84 -23.71
C LEU A 30 -17.33 -3.56 -22.52
N SER A 31 -16.87 -2.34 -22.32
CA SER A 31 -15.91 -1.98 -21.25
C SER A 31 -16.44 -2.29 -19.84
N ARG A 32 -17.75 -2.17 -19.65
CA ARG A 32 -18.43 -2.40 -18.36
C ARG A 32 -18.87 -3.85 -18.12
N VAL A 33 -18.66 -4.73 -19.08
CA VAL A 33 -18.95 -6.17 -18.93
C VAL A 33 -17.87 -6.80 -18.08
N VAL A 34 -18.29 -7.46 -16.99
CA VAL A 34 -17.40 -8.14 -16.04
C VAL A 34 -17.96 -9.50 -15.64
N VAL A 35 -17.05 -10.40 -15.24
CA VAL A 35 -17.38 -11.67 -14.57
C VAL A 35 -16.82 -11.60 -13.16
N GLU A 36 -17.64 -12.01 -12.19
CA GLU A 36 -17.32 -11.99 -10.76
C GLU A 36 -17.81 -13.30 -10.08
N ALA A 37 -17.31 -13.57 -8.87
CA ALA A 37 -17.92 -14.58 -8.03
C ALA A 37 -19.35 -14.14 -7.63
N PRO A 38 -20.36 -15.00 -7.66
CA PRO A 38 -21.69 -14.65 -7.17
C PRO A 38 -21.66 -14.39 -5.68
N ARG A 39 -22.56 -13.54 -5.19
CA ARG A 39 -22.65 -13.23 -3.74
C ARG A 39 -22.98 -14.46 -2.87
N ASP A 40 -23.79 -15.36 -3.42
CA ASP A 40 -24.15 -16.61 -2.79
C ASP A 40 -23.62 -17.77 -3.67
N PRO A 41 -22.71 -18.61 -3.17
CA PRO A 41 -22.18 -19.76 -3.90
C PRO A 41 -23.24 -20.74 -4.37
N ALA A 42 -24.43 -20.77 -3.75
CA ALA A 42 -25.55 -21.58 -4.19
C ALA A 42 -26.02 -21.22 -5.62
N HIS A 43 -25.77 -19.99 -6.07
CA HIS A 43 -26.18 -19.51 -7.39
C HIS A 43 -25.24 -19.94 -8.53
N GLY A 44 -24.06 -20.47 -8.24
CA GLY A 44 -23.08 -20.89 -9.25
C GLY A 44 -21.65 -20.53 -8.84
N ASP A 45 -20.74 -20.63 -9.78
CA ASP A 45 -19.30 -20.36 -9.57
C ASP A 45 -18.89 -18.98 -10.04
N LEU A 46 -19.47 -18.53 -11.16
CA LEU A 46 -19.21 -17.24 -11.78
C LEU A 46 -20.55 -16.55 -12.11
N ALA A 47 -20.52 -15.21 -12.13
CA ALA A 47 -21.69 -14.42 -12.52
C ALA A 47 -21.27 -13.26 -13.43
N THR A 48 -22.09 -12.92 -14.44
CA THR A 48 -21.84 -11.74 -15.29
C THR A 48 -23.00 -10.76 -15.24
N ASN A 49 -22.63 -9.47 -15.29
CA ASN A 49 -23.55 -8.34 -15.38
C ASN A 49 -23.90 -7.96 -16.83
N ALA A 50 -23.42 -8.70 -17.82
CA ALA A 50 -23.43 -8.33 -19.24
C ALA A 50 -24.78 -7.84 -19.73
N ALA A 51 -25.85 -8.62 -19.51
CA ALA A 51 -27.20 -8.26 -19.94
C ALA A 51 -27.72 -7.00 -19.22
N MET A 52 -27.37 -6.83 -17.94
CA MET A 52 -27.78 -5.65 -17.16
C MET A 52 -27.19 -4.35 -17.66
N VAL A 53 -25.89 -4.34 -18.03
CA VAL A 53 -25.20 -3.12 -18.47
C VAL A 53 -25.44 -2.78 -19.93
N LEU A 54 -25.76 -3.77 -20.78
CA LEU A 54 -25.92 -3.60 -22.22
C LEU A 54 -27.37 -3.45 -22.68
N ALA A 55 -28.36 -3.93 -21.94
CA ALA A 55 -29.76 -3.93 -22.37
C ALA A 55 -30.26 -2.52 -22.75
N LYS A 56 -30.00 -1.52 -21.90
CA LYS A 56 -30.42 -0.14 -22.17
C LYS A 56 -29.78 0.46 -23.41
N PRO A 57 -28.47 0.41 -23.64
CA PRO A 57 -27.84 0.84 -24.88
C PRO A 57 -28.34 0.14 -26.15
N LEU A 58 -28.75 -1.13 -26.03
CA LEU A 58 -29.27 -1.94 -27.13
C LEU A 58 -30.78 -1.80 -27.35
N GLY A 59 -31.49 -1.08 -26.46
CA GLY A 59 -32.95 -0.97 -26.53
C GLY A 59 -33.69 -2.30 -26.26
N MET A 60 -33.07 -3.22 -25.57
CA MET A 60 -33.59 -4.55 -25.23
C MET A 60 -34.00 -4.65 -23.75
N LYS A 61 -34.79 -5.68 -23.41
CA LYS A 61 -35.01 -6.05 -22.02
C LYS A 61 -33.80 -6.85 -21.54
N PRO A 62 -33.32 -6.61 -20.28
CA PRO A 62 -32.14 -7.33 -19.76
C PRO A 62 -32.31 -8.86 -19.80
N ARG A 63 -33.51 -9.37 -19.48
CA ARG A 63 -33.79 -10.80 -19.49
C ARG A 63 -33.75 -11.41 -20.89
N GLU A 64 -34.26 -10.69 -21.90
CA GLU A 64 -34.23 -11.12 -23.31
C GLU A 64 -32.76 -11.22 -23.81
N LEU A 65 -31.93 -10.23 -23.48
CA LEU A 65 -30.51 -10.29 -23.80
C LEU A 65 -29.79 -11.40 -23.03
N ALA A 66 -30.17 -11.65 -21.76
CA ALA A 66 -29.62 -12.75 -20.98
C ALA A 66 -29.95 -14.10 -21.61
N GLU A 67 -31.18 -14.32 -22.09
CA GLU A 67 -31.60 -15.56 -22.76
C GLU A 67 -30.82 -15.81 -24.07
N GLN A 68 -30.51 -14.78 -24.84
CA GLN A 68 -29.67 -14.91 -26.03
C GLN A 68 -28.22 -15.23 -25.68
N LEU A 69 -27.68 -14.60 -24.63
CA LEU A 69 -26.31 -14.78 -24.22
C LEU A 69 -26.07 -16.14 -23.55
N THR A 70 -27.01 -16.65 -22.74
CA THR A 70 -26.92 -18.01 -22.13
C THR A 70 -26.82 -19.08 -23.21
N GLY A 71 -27.63 -18.98 -24.32
CA GLY A 71 -27.53 -19.90 -25.44
C GLY A 71 -26.14 -19.97 -26.09
N LYS A 72 -25.35 -18.88 -25.99
CA LYS A 72 -23.96 -18.85 -26.47
C LYS A 72 -22.97 -19.34 -25.43
N LEU A 73 -23.21 -19.06 -24.16
CA LEU A 73 -22.34 -19.51 -23.06
C LEU A 73 -22.46 -21.02 -22.83
N ASP A 74 -23.64 -21.61 -23.07
CA ASP A 74 -23.85 -23.06 -23.00
C ASP A 74 -23.12 -23.86 -24.11
N GLU A 75 -22.62 -23.15 -25.17
CA GLU A 75 -21.75 -23.77 -26.19
C GLU A 75 -20.29 -23.89 -25.71
N ASP A 76 -19.89 -23.21 -24.61
CA ASP A 76 -18.53 -23.26 -24.06
C ASP A 76 -18.34 -24.55 -23.26
N PRO A 77 -17.36 -25.43 -23.59
CA PRO A 77 -17.15 -26.70 -22.92
C PRO A 77 -16.79 -26.60 -21.44
N ASP A 78 -16.29 -25.43 -21.00
CA ASP A 78 -15.96 -25.17 -19.61
C ASP A 78 -17.17 -24.67 -18.79
N VAL A 79 -18.33 -24.40 -19.44
CA VAL A 79 -19.58 -24.03 -18.77
C VAL A 79 -20.51 -25.20 -18.73
N THR A 80 -20.86 -25.70 -17.54
CA THR A 80 -21.72 -26.87 -17.38
C THR A 80 -23.19 -26.51 -17.21
N GLU A 81 -23.48 -25.30 -16.73
CA GLU A 81 -24.84 -24.80 -16.50
C GLU A 81 -24.86 -23.29 -16.50
N THR A 82 -25.87 -22.69 -17.13
CA THR A 82 -26.17 -21.26 -16.94
C THR A 82 -27.56 -21.07 -16.34
N THR A 83 -27.71 -20.05 -15.48
CA THR A 83 -29.00 -19.67 -14.89
C THR A 83 -29.17 -18.15 -14.90
N ILE A 84 -30.40 -17.69 -15.18
CA ILE A 84 -30.72 -16.25 -15.20
C ILE A 84 -31.36 -15.86 -13.86
N ALA A 85 -30.68 -15.00 -13.10
CA ALA A 85 -31.15 -14.51 -11.81
C ALA A 85 -31.68 -13.06 -11.92
N GLY A 86 -32.76 -12.79 -11.17
CA GLY A 86 -33.35 -11.47 -11.11
C GLY A 86 -33.69 -10.89 -12.50
N PRO A 87 -33.37 -9.60 -12.76
CA PRO A 87 -33.72 -8.94 -14.03
C PRO A 87 -32.86 -9.34 -15.23
N GLY A 88 -31.73 -10.08 -15.04
CA GLY A 88 -30.85 -10.46 -16.14
C GLY A 88 -29.38 -10.69 -15.75
N PHE A 89 -29.10 -10.98 -14.49
CA PHE A 89 -27.79 -11.54 -14.12
C PHE A 89 -27.69 -12.97 -14.63
N ILE A 90 -26.55 -13.34 -15.18
CA ILE A 90 -26.29 -14.70 -15.64
C ILE A 90 -25.27 -15.31 -14.71
N ASN A 91 -25.67 -16.39 -14.04
CA ASN A 91 -24.77 -17.21 -13.23
C ASN A 91 -24.34 -18.43 -14.07
N MET A 92 -23.10 -18.86 -13.86
CA MET A 92 -22.47 -19.98 -14.57
C MET A 92 -21.91 -20.97 -13.55
N ARG A 93 -22.12 -22.25 -13.78
CA ARG A 93 -21.31 -23.32 -13.19
C ARG A 93 -20.24 -23.72 -14.17
N VAL A 94 -19.03 -23.90 -13.68
CA VAL A 94 -17.90 -24.27 -14.53
C VAL A 94 -17.51 -25.73 -14.31
N ALA A 95 -16.90 -26.31 -15.33
CA ALA A 95 -16.37 -27.65 -15.25
C ALA A 95 -15.25 -27.75 -14.21
N GLN A 96 -15.14 -28.90 -13.54
CA GLN A 96 -14.09 -29.13 -12.54
C GLN A 96 -12.67 -28.93 -13.11
N THR A 97 -12.48 -29.19 -14.40
CA THR A 97 -11.24 -28.96 -15.13
C THR A 97 -10.74 -27.50 -15.06
N VAL A 98 -11.66 -26.53 -14.93
CA VAL A 98 -11.31 -25.10 -14.76
C VAL A 98 -10.58 -24.91 -13.44
N TRP A 99 -11.09 -25.49 -12.35
CA TRP A 99 -10.48 -25.40 -11.02
C TRP A 99 -9.14 -26.14 -10.96
N GLN A 100 -9.04 -27.31 -11.61
CA GLN A 100 -7.79 -28.04 -11.75
C GLN A 100 -6.74 -27.22 -12.51
N GLY A 101 -7.15 -26.53 -13.58
CA GLY A 101 -6.29 -25.61 -14.33
C GLY A 101 -5.79 -24.43 -13.50
N VAL A 102 -6.65 -23.88 -12.62
CA VAL A 102 -6.22 -22.85 -11.64
C VAL A 102 -5.16 -23.40 -10.71
N LEU A 103 -5.42 -24.55 -10.09
CA LEU A 103 -4.52 -25.16 -9.13
C LEU A 103 -3.15 -25.47 -9.75
N LYS A 104 -3.14 -26.03 -10.95
CA LYS A 104 -1.92 -26.25 -11.71
C LYS A 104 -1.18 -24.95 -11.99
N GLY A 105 -1.88 -23.91 -12.43
CA GLY A 105 -1.28 -22.60 -12.68
C GLY A 105 -0.71 -21.93 -11.42
N VAL A 106 -1.27 -22.21 -10.23
CA VAL A 106 -0.68 -21.76 -8.95
C VAL A 106 0.64 -22.46 -8.68
N LEU A 107 0.68 -23.79 -8.82
CA LEU A 107 1.88 -24.57 -8.57
C LEU A 107 3.02 -24.19 -9.54
N GLU A 108 2.71 -24.05 -10.83
CA GLU A 108 3.68 -23.63 -11.86
C GLU A 108 4.22 -22.22 -11.65
N ALA A 109 3.38 -21.28 -11.19
CA ALA A 109 3.79 -19.89 -10.95
C ALA A 109 4.47 -19.68 -9.58
N GLY A 110 4.24 -20.57 -8.63
CA GLY A 110 4.78 -20.50 -7.28
C GLY A 110 4.34 -19.23 -6.55
N ASP A 111 5.28 -18.57 -5.91
CA ASP A 111 5.11 -17.31 -5.16
C ASP A 111 4.70 -16.12 -6.06
N ARG A 112 4.86 -16.27 -7.37
CA ARG A 112 4.47 -15.25 -8.34
C ARG A 112 3.06 -15.43 -8.91
N TYR A 113 2.29 -16.40 -8.43
CA TYR A 113 0.90 -16.54 -8.85
C TYR A 113 0.10 -15.25 -8.53
N GLY A 114 -0.57 -14.71 -9.52
CA GLY A 114 -1.28 -13.43 -9.42
C GLY A 114 -0.42 -12.19 -9.72
N ALA A 115 0.90 -12.34 -9.86
CA ALA A 115 1.75 -11.26 -10.33
C ALA A 115 1.39 -10.89 -11.78
N ILE A 116 1.45 -9.59 -12.08
CA ILE A 116 1.14 -9.07 -13.40
C ILE A 116 2.45 -8.78 -14.13
N ALA A 117 2.61 -9.31 -15.34
CA ALA A 117 3.74 -8.96 -16.19
C ALA A 117 3.36 -7.75 -17.04
N GLN A 118 4.11 -6.67 -16.90
CA GLN A 118 3.97 -5.46 -17.71
C GLN A 118 5.27 -5.21 -18.50
N ASN A 119 5.16 -4.84 -19.76
CA ASN A 119 6.33 -4.54 -20.60
C ASN A 119 6.02 -3.39 -21.58
N PRO A 120 6.63 -2.19 -21.43
CA PRO A 120 7.50 -1.83 -20.30
C PRO A 120 6.73 -1.74 -18.97
N ALA A 121 7.42 -1.97 -17.87
CA ALA A 121 6.88 -1.77 -16.53
C ALA A 121 6.69 -0.26 -16.27
N PRO A 122 5.50 0.21 -15.87
CA PRO A 122 5.30 1.60 -15.48
C PRO A 122 6.20 1.97 -14.29
N LYS A 123 6.82 3.14 -14.36
CA LYS A 123 7.65 3.66 -13.28
C LYS A 123 6.80 4.42 -12.28
N VAL A 124 6.76 3.95 -11.04
CA VAL A 124 5.94 4.52 -9.98
C VAL A 124 6.81 4.98 -8.81
N ASN A 125 6.63 6.24 -8.39
CA ASN A 125 7.23 6.75 -7.16
C ASN A 125 6.19 6.71 -6.06
N VAL A 126 6.51 6.08 -4.93
CA VAL A 126 5.65 6.07 -3.74
C VAL A 126 6.38 6.81 -2.62
N GLU A 127 5.90 8.00 -2.29
CA GLU A 127 6.38 8.81 -1.19
C GLU A 127 5.52 8.62 0.03
N TYR A 128 6.13 8.27 1.15
CA TYR A 128 5.43 8.03 2.40
C TYR A 128 6.31 8.28 3.62
N VAL A 129 5.68 8.47 4.76
CA VAL A 129 6.29 8.91 6.03
C VAL A 129 6.70 10.38 5.98
N SER A 130 7.83 10.69 5.36
CA SER A 130 8.38 12.05 5.16
C SER A 130 8.28 12.92 6.43
N ALA A 131 8.54 12.31 7.61
CA ALA A 131 8.50 13.00 8.89
C ALA A 131 9.69 13.95 9.05
N ASN A 132 9.50 15.07 9.74
CA ASN A 132 10.58 16.00 10.03
C ASN A 132 11.67 15.34 10.87
N PRO A 133 12.96 15.51 10.52
CA PRO A 133 14.07 14.86 11.25
C PRO A 133 14.39 15.60 12.57
N THR A 134 13.39 15.72 13.46
CA THR A 134 13.49 16.47 14.74
C THR A 134 13.38 15.57 15.97
N GLY A 135 13.20 14.27 15.79
CA GLY A 135 13.09 13.29 16.87
C GLY A 135 12.69 11.91 16.38
N PRO A 136 12.46 10.96 17.31
CA PRO A 136 12.04 9.60 17.00
C PRO A 136 10.64 9.61 16.36
N MET A 137 10.36 8.59 15.58
CA MET A 137 9.04 8.37 15.03
C MET A 137 8.04 8.02 16.13
N HIS A 138 6.84 8.57 16.05
CA HIS A 138 5.75 8.30 17.00
C HIS A 138 4.60 7.55 16.31
N VAL A 139 3.63 7.09 17.10
CA VAL A 139 2.48 6.30 16.63
C VAL A 139 1.74 6.91 15.44
N GLY A 140 1.69 8.24 15.34
CA GLY A 140 1.05 8.93 14.21
C GLY A 140 1.68 8.65 12.84
N HIS A 141 2.94 8.21 12.81
CA HIS A 141 3.65 7.86 11.57
C HIS A 141 3.46 6.40 11.17
N ILE A 142 3.14 5.50 12.13
CA ILE A 142 3.14 4.04 11.91
C ILE A 142 2.22 3.66 10.75
N ARG A 143 0.99 4.17 10.76
CA ARG A 143 0.00 3.78 9.75
C ARG A 143 0.40 4.22 8.35
N GLY A 144 0.90 5.46 8.21
CA GLY A 144 1.41 5.97 6.94
C GLY A 144 2.60 5.15 6.42
N ALA A 145 3.50 4.76 7.31
CA ALA A 145 4.65 3.91 6.99
C ALA A 145 4.21 2.54 6.48
N VAL A 146 3.31 1.88 7.20
CA VAL A 146 2.82 0.53 6.84
C VAL A 146 1.99 0.55 5.55
N VAL A 147 1.07 1.52 5.40
CA VAL A 147 0.24 1.64 4.19
C VAL A 147 1.09 1.96 2.97
N GLY A 148 2.06 2.89 3.09
CA GLY A 148 2.96 3.26 1.99
C GLY A 148 3.83 2.09 1.54
N ASP A 149 4.44 1.39 2.48
CA ASP A 149 5.28 0.24 2.20
C ASP A 149 4.50 -0.93 1.58
N ALA A 150 3.34 -1.29 2.16
CA ALA A 150 2.48 -2.34 1.62
C ALA A 150 1.92 -1.98 0.23
N LEU A 151 1.62 -0.70 -0.02
CA LEU A 151 1.22 -0.23 -1.34
C LEU A 151 2.36 -0.35 -2.35
N ALA A 152 3.57 0.04 -1.99
CA ALA A 152 4.75 -0.11 -2.84
C ALA A 152 5.02 -1.59 -3.18
N ASN A 153 4.99 -2.48 -2.19
CA ASN A 153 5.14 -3.93 -2.39
C ASN A 153 4.04 -4.51 -3.31
N LEU A 154 2.79 -4.07 -3.11
CA LEU A 154 1.65 -4.48 -3.94
C LEU A 154 1.84 -4.06 -5.41
N LEU A 155 2.26 -2.82 -5.64
CA LEU A 155 2.52 -2.30 -7.00
C LEU A 155 3.70 -3.02 -7.67
N GLN A 156 4.77 -3.35 -6.92
CA GLN A 156 5.87 -4.18 -7.40
C GLN A 156 5.37 -5.58 -7.79
N PHE A 157 4.55 -6.20 -6.94
CA PHE A 157 3.96 -7.50 -7.25
C PHE A 157 3.03 -7.44 -8.47
N ALA A 158 2.34 -6.31 -8.67
CA ALA A 158 1.52 -6.02 -9.84
C ALA A 158 2.34 -5.60 -11.08
N GLY A 159 3.67 -5.71 -11.06
CA GLY A 159 4.54 -5.56 -12.22
C GLY A 159 5.00 -4.14 -12.51
N ASN A 160 4.88 -3.21 -11.57
CA ASN A 160 5.41 -1.85 -11.72
C ASN A 160 6.88 -1.79 -11.25
N ASP A 161 7.63 -0.85 -11.85
CA ASP A 161 8.97 -0.44 -11.40
C ASP A 161 8.81 0.65 -10.35
N VAL A 162 8.86 0.25 -9.06
CA VAL A 162 8.49 1.11 -7.93
C VAL A 162 9.73 1.62 -7.21
N THR A 163 9.80 2.94 -7.00
CA THR A 163 10.76 3.60 -6.12
C THR A 163 10.08 4.04 -4.82
N LYS A 164 10.59 3.56 -3.69
CA LYS A 164 10.16 3.96 -2.34
C LYS A 164 10.95 5.18 -1.89
N GLU A 165 10.27 6.31 -1.65
CA GLU A 165 10.91 7.60 -1.40
C GLU A 165 10.47 8.23 -0.09
N TYR A 166 11.43 8.84 0.60
CA TYR A 166 11.28 9.64 1.80
C TYR A 166 11.77 11.06 1.54
N TYR A 167 10.93 12.06 1.73
CA TYR A 167 11.31 13.47 1.65
C TYR A 167 11.82 13.97 3.01
N ILE A 168 13.04 14.50 3.04
CA ILE A 168 13.67 15.06 4.23
C ILE A 168 13.48 16.58 4.23
N ASN A 169 12.68 17.09 5.15
CA ASN A 169 12.55 18.53 5.40
C ASN A 169 13.73 19.02 6.25
N ASP A 170 14.88 19.24 5.61
CA ASP A 170 16.15 19.66 6.24
C ASP A 170 16.54 21.11 5.94
N ALA A 171 15.65 21.90 5.32
CA ALA A 171 15.86 23.31 5.01
C ALA A 171 15.11 24.29 5.94
N GLY A 172 14.17 23.81 6.76
CA GLY A 172 13.29 24.64 7.58
C GLY A 172 13.91 25.15 8.89
N SER A 173 13.26 26.14 9.53
CA SER A 173 13.67 26.71 10.83
C SER A 173 13.66 25.72 11.99
N GLN A 174 12.92 24.62 11.88
CA GLN A 174 12.90 23.53 12.88
C GLN A 174 14.28 22.88 13.03
N ILE A 175 15.09 22.88 11.97
CA ILE A 175 16.45 22.35 11.99
C ILE A 175 17.39 23.23 12.82
N ASP A 176 17.20 24.55 12.80
CA ASP A 176 17.94 25.46 13.69
C ASP A 176 17.63 25.19 15.16
N THR A 177 16.34 24.96 15.46
CA THR A 177 15.87 24.58 16.80
C THR A 177 16.47 23.23 17.25
N LEU A 178 16.51 22.25 16.34
CA LEU A 178 17.15 20.95 16.60
C LEU A 178 18.62 21.11 16.93
N ALA A 179 19.36 21.88 16.12
CA ALA A 179 20.78 22.11 16.31
C ALA A 179 21.09 22.82 17.64
N ARG A 180 20.31 23.86 17.99
CA ARG A 180 20.44 24.53 19.29
C ARG A 180 20.17 23.58 20.46
N SER A 181 19.18 22.69 20.31
CA SER A 181 18.88 21.67 21.32
C SER A 181 20.03 20.65 21.45
N ALA A 182 20.57 20.19 20.33
CA ALA A 182 21.72 19.30 20.28
C ALA A 182 22.99 19.94 20.87
N PHE A 183 23.19 21.24 20.64
CA PHE A 183 24.31 21.98 21.21
C PHE A 183 24.23 22.07 22.74
N LEU A 184 23.05 22.19 23.33
CA LEU A 184 22.90 22.08 24.79
C LEU A 184 23.29 20.69 25.30
N ARG A 185 22.90 19.63 24.62
CA ARG A 185 23.30 18.27 24.97
C ARG A 185 24.81 18.02 24.79
N TYR A 186 25.44 18.68 23.82
CA TYR A 186 26.89 18.69 23.67
C TYR A 186 27.58 19.33 24.89
N ARG A 187 27.08 20.49 25.38
CA ARG A 187 27.58 21.14 26.59
C ARG A 187 27.41 20.25 27.83
N GLU A 188 26.25 19.58 27.96
CA GLU A 188 25.98 18.59 29.00
C GLU A 188 26.98 17.43 28.93
N ALA A 189 27.26 16.89 27.74
CA ALA A 189 28.22 15.80 27.53
C ALA A 189 29.67 16.21 27.91
N LEU A 190 30.00 17.49 27.81
CA LEU A 190 31.27 18.06 28.27
C LEU A 190 31.32 18.34 29.78
N GLY A 191 30.25 18.02 30.52
CA GLY A 191 30.18 18.17 31.99
C GLY A 191 29.69 19.54 32.45
N GLN A 192 29.15 20.39 31.55
CA GLN A 192 28.55 21.66 31.96
C GLN A 192 27.13 21.43 32.49
N ASP A 193 26.79 22.12 33.56
CA ASP A 193 25.39 22.20 34.02
C ASP A 193 24.59 23.11 33.07
N ILE A 194 23.66 22.52 32.34
CA ILE A 194 22.80 23.23 31.37
C ILE A 194 21.47 23.68 31.98
N GLY A 195 21.16 23.25 33.20
CA GLY A 195 19.87 23.47 33.82
C GLY A 195 18.72 22.83 33.05
N ALA A 196 17.51 23.40 33.16
CA ALA A 196 16.36 22.97 32.38
C ALA A 196 16.48 23.44 30.93
N ILE A 197 16.07 22.57 29.98
CA ILE A 197 16.04 22.96 28.56
C ILE A 197 15.06 24.13 28.38
N PRO A 198 15.45 25.23 27.74
CA PRO A 198 14.61 26.38 27.51
C PRO A 198 13.33 26.05 26.70
N PRO A 199 12.20 26.72 27.00
CA PRO A 199 10.99 26.61 26.19
C PRO A 199 11.27 26.91 24.70
N GLY A 200 10.70 26.11 23.80
CA GLY A 200 10.89 26.25 22.34
C GLY A 200 12.04 25.41 21.80
N LEU A 201 12.85 24.79 22.65
CA LEU A 201 13.84 23.77 22.26
C LEU A 201 13.32 22.36 22.53
N TYR A 202 13.94 21.37 21.89
CA TYR A 202 13.57 19.95 22.06
C TYR A 202 14.19 19.38 23.33
N PRO A 203 13.38 18.96 24.33
CA PRO A 203 13.91 18.52 25.62
C PRO A 203 14.29 17.03 25.66
N GLY A 204 13.93 16.25 24.62
CA GLY A 204 13.98 14.81 24.63
C GLY A 204 15.39 14.22 24.86
N ASP A 205 15.46 13.12 25.61
CA ASP A 205 16.69 12.41 25.91
C ASP A 205 17.34 11.76 24.69
N TYR A 206 16.60 11.60 23.60
CA TYR A 206 17.11 11.11 22.32
C TYR A 206 18.20 12.02 21.71
N LEU A 207 18.34 13.26 22.20
CA LEU A 207 19.41 14.17 21.80
C LEU A 207 20.70 13.99 22.60
N LYS A 208 20.70 13.26 23.74
CA LYS A 208 21.92 12.98 24.51
C LYS A 208 22.99 12.24 23.70
N PRO A 209 22.64 11.18 22.93
CA PRO A 209 23.60 10.55 22.00
C PRO A 209 24.16 11.51 20.95
N VAL A 210 23.35 12.46 20.48
CA VAL A 210 23.81 13.49 19.53
C VAL A 210 24.84 14.42 20.18
N GLY A 211 24.58 14.85 21.43
CA GLY A 211 25.54 15.63 22.22
C GLY A 211 26.85 14.89 22.46
N GLN A 212 26.79 13.58 22.74
CA GLN A 212 27.98 12.74 22.88
C GLN A 212 28.75 12.62 21.55
N ARG A 213 28.08 12.41 20.42
CA ARG A 213 28.68 12.36 19.08
C ARG A 213 29.40 13.67 18.74
N LEU A 214 28.77 14.80 19.04
CA LEU A 214 29.41 16.13 18.87
C LEU A 214 30.68 16.27 19.72
N LYS A 215 30.67 15.83 20.98
CA LYS A 215 31.86 15.80 21.84
C LYS A 215 32.95 14.92 21.26
N ASP A 216 32.61 13.72 20.81
CA ASP A 216 33.58 12.76 20.25
C ASP A 216 34.22 13.31 18.95
N GLU A 217 33.47 14.05 18.14
CA GLU A 217 33.94 14.61 16.86
C GLU A 217 34.69 15.93 17.00
N PHE A 218 34.24 16.83 17.88
CA PHE A 218 34.76 18.20 17.98
C PHE A 218 35.50 18.50 19.29
N GLY A 219 35.52 17.57 20.26
CA GLY A 219 36.07 17.86 21.60
C GLY A 219 35.30 18.99 22.28
N ASP A 220 36.02 20.02 22.74
CA ASP A 220 35.47 21.26 23.34
C ASP A 220 35.51 22.48 22.39
N THR A 221 35.96 22.28 21.13
CA THR A 221 36.28 23.35 20.21
C THR A 221 35.09 24.22 19.78
N LEU A 222 33.85 23.70 19.92
CA LEU A 222 32.65 24.48 19.54
C LEU A 222 32.20 25.44 20.66
N LEU A 223 32.67 25.26 21.91
CA LEU A 223 32.23 26.08 23.06
C LEU A 223 32.55 27.57 22.91
N GLU A 224 33.70 27.87 22.30
CA GLU A 224 34.21 29.25 22.15
C GLU A 224 33.79 29.87 20.82
N LYS A 225 33.19 29.12 19.91
CA LYS A 225 32.74 29.62 18.60
C LYS A 225 31.43 30.40 18.72
N PRO A 226 31.27 31.52 17.97
CA PRO A 226 29.97 32.16 17.84
C PRO A 226 28.95 31.22 17.18
N GLU A 227 27.66 31.48 17.42
CA GLU A 227 26.57 30.65 16.88
C GLU A 227 26.65 30.48 15.37
N ALA A 228 26.96 31.51 14.65
CA ALA A 228 27.08 31.49 13.18
C ALA A 228 28.09 30.44 12.67
N ASP A 229 29.13 30.12 13.46
CA ASP A 229 30.19 29.21 13.07
C ASP A 229 29.91 27.76 13.51
N TRP A 230 29.30 27.55 14.70
CA TRP A 230 29.02 26.21 15.16
C TRP A 230 27.66 25.68 14.66
N LEU A 231 26.67 26.53 14.40
CA LEU A 231 25.31 26.11 14.03
C LEU A 231 25.28 25.22 12.76
N PRO A 232 25.99 25.53 11.66
CA PRO A 232 26.04 24.67 10.49
C PRO A 232 26.63 23.30 10.77
N LEU A 233 27.68 23.20 11.58
CA LEU A 233 28.35 21.95 11.93
C LEU A 233 27.44 21.07 12.78
N VAL A 234 26.78 21.66 13.78
CA VAL A 234 25.85 20.94 14.66
C VAL A 234 24.60 20.49 13.90
N LYS A 235 24.10 21.30 12.93
CA LYS A 235 23.01 20.89 12.03
C LYS A 235 23.33 19.60 11.29
N GLU A 236 24.50 19.51 10.68
CA GLU A 236 24.91 18.33 9.92
C GLU A 236 24.87 17.07 10.78
N VAL A 237 25.50 17.10 11.96
CA VAL A 237 25.55 15.96 12.87
C VAL A 237 24.16 15.63 13.42
N ALA A 238 23.37 16.64 13.78
CA ALA A 238 22.03 16.44 14.33
C ALA A 238 21.08 15.84 13.30
N ILE A 239 21.05 16.33 12.07
CA ILE A 239 20.23 15.77 10.98
C ILE A 239 20.64 14.33 10.70
N ALA A 240 21.95 14.07 10.52
CA ALA A 240 22.44 12.73 10.26
C ALA A 240 22.03 11.75 11.37
N SER A 241 22.17 12.17 12.65
CA SER A 241 21.79 11.34 13.80
C SER A 241 20.28 11.08 13.87
N MET A 242 19.44 12.07 13.53
CA MET A 242 17.99 11.88 13.50
C MET A 242 17.55 10.99 12.34
N LEU A 243 18.17 11.12 11.17
CA LEU A 243 17.90 10.23 10.04
C LEU A 243 18.32 8.79 10.33
N ASP A 244 19.45 8.58 11.03
CA ASP A 244 19.87 7.25 11.47
C ASP A 244 18.85 6.64 12.44
N LEU A 245 18.30 7.43 13.37
CA LEU A 245 17.25 7.00 14.29
C LEU A 245 15.96 6.64 13.52
N ILE A 246 15.52 7.48 12.58
CA ILE A 246 14.33 7.25 11.75
C ILE A 246 14.49 5.97 10.92
N ARG A 247 15.66 5.76 10.30
CA ARG A 247 15.93 4.52 9.54
C ARG A 247 15.87 3.28 10.43
N GLN A 248 16.42 3.35 11.64
CA GLN A 248 16.35 2.25 12.61
C GLN A 248 14.92 1.97 13.06
N ASP A 249 14.11 3.00 13.28
CA ASP A 249 12.71 2.85 13.66
C ASP A 249 11.90 2.22 12.51
N LEU A 250 12.11 2.68 11.28
CA LEU A 250 11.48 2.11 10.09
C LEU A 250 11.89 0.65 9.87
N ALA A 251 13.19 0.35 10.00
CA ALA A 251 13.71 -1.02 9.86
C ALA A 251 13.12 -1.97 10.91
N ALA A 252 12.90 -1.50 12.15
CA ALA A 252 12.23 -2.30 13.18
C ALA A 252 10.79 -2.65 12.80
N LEU A 253 10.14 -1.82 12.01
CA LEU A 253 8.81 -2.06 11.44
C LEU A 253 8.88 -2.87 10.12
N GLY A 254 10.08 -3.17 9.59
CA GLY A 254 10.28 -3.83 8.31
C GLY A 254 10.01 -2.91 7.11
N VAL A 255 10.25 -1.60 7.27
CA VAL A 255 10.07 -0.59 6.22
C VAL A 255 11.43 -0.04 5.79
N GLU A 256 11.71 -0.12 4.50
CA GLU A 256 12.93 0.39 3.89
C GLU A 256 12.61 1.31 2.70
N HIS A 257 13.24 2.49 2.68
CA HIS A 257 13.17 3.42 1.57
C HIS A 257 14.44 3.33 0.72
N GLU A 258 14.28 3.42 -0.59
CA GLU A 258 15.39 3.43 -1.54
C GLU A 258 16.00 4.82 -1.68
N VAL A 259 15.17 5.85 -1.62
CA VAL A 259 15.57 7.23 -1.79
C VAL A 259 15.19 8.06 -0.56
N PHE A 260 16.17 8.77 -0.03
CA PHE A 260 16.00 9.82 0.97
C PHE A 260 16.33 11.16 0.31
N PHE A 261 15.30 11.87 -0.16
CA PHE A 261 15.46 13.12 -0.90
C PHE A 261 15.57 14.30 0.07
N SER A 262 16.66 15.05 0.00
CA SER A 262 16.92 16.23 0.84
C SER A 262 16.36 17.51 0.20
N GLU A 263 15.47 18.23 0.92
CA GLU A 263 14.92 19.53 0.49
C GLU A 263 16.03 20.54 0.24
N ARG A 264 17.10 20.52 1.03
CA ARG A 264 18.24 21.42 0.90
C ARG A 264 18.81 21.43 -0.52
N THR A 265 18.82 20.28 -1.21
CA THR A 265 19.32 20.16 -2.59
C THR A 265 18.54 21.00 -3.59
N LEU A 266 17.27 21.34 -3.29
CA LEU A 266 16.45 22.21 -4.13
C LEU A 266 16.88 23.67 -4.04
N HIS A 267 17.46 24.08 -2.91
CA HIS A 267 17.90 25.44 -2.62
C HIS A 267 19.36 25.68 -2.99
N GLU A 268 20.16 24.62 -3.14
CA GLU A 268 21.57 24.71 -3.50
C GLU A 268 21.74 25.23 -4.93
N ARG A 269 22.69 26.14 -5.13
CA ARG A 269 22.97 26.67 -6.47
C ARG A 269 23.72 25.66 -7.32
N ALA A 270 23.11 25.27 -8.43
CA ALA A 270 23.69 24.39 -9.43
C ALA A 270 24.34 25.22 -10.56
N GLY A 271 25.49 25.84 -10.29
CA GLY A 271 26.24 26.62 -11.29
C GLY A 271 25.59 27.95 -11.64
N ALA A 272 25.70 28.37 -12.92
CA ALA A 272 25.22 29.67 -13.40
C ALA A 272 23.68 29.80 -13.47
N ASN A 273 22.94 28.68 -13.49
CA ASN A 273 21.49 28.69 -13.68
C ASN A 273 20.69 28.85 -12.38
N GLY A 274 21.34 29.09 -11.25
CA GLY A 274 20.70 29.22 -9.94
C GLY A 274 20.41 27.89 -9.27
N SER A 275 19.43 27.87 -8.35
CA SER A 275 18.96 26.69 -7.67
C SER A 275 17.98 25.87 -8.53
N ARG A 276 17.62 24.63 -8.10
CA ARG A 276 16.56 23.87 -8.77
C ARG A 276 15.21 24.60 -8.76
N ILE A 277 14.94 25.38 -7.70
CA ILE A 277 13.76 26.24 -7.61
C ILE A 277 13.81 27.35 -8.68
N ASP A 278 14.98 27.97 -8.91
CA ASP A 278 15.12 28.99 -9.96
C ASP A 278 14.88 28.41 -11.35
N ILE A 279 15.45 27.24 -11.63
CA ILE A 279 15.27 26.51 -12.91
C ILE A 279 13.79 26.16 -13.13
N MET A 280 13.11 25.67 -12.10
CA MET A 280 11.68 25.39 -12.14
C MET A 280 10.86 26.64 -12.45
N LEU A 281 11.16 27.77 -11.78
CA LEU A 281 10.47 29.04 -12.01
C LEU A 281 10.66 29.54 -13.44
N ASP A 282 11.85 29.42 -14.00
CA ASP A 282 12.12 29.80 -15.39
C ASP A 282 11.36 28.90 -16.38
N GLY A 283 11.27 27.61 -16.10
CA GLY A 283 10.46 26.66 -16.87
C GLY A 283 8.97 27.03 -16.86
N LEU A 284 8.40 27.32 -15.69
CA LEU A 284 7.00 27.75 -15.57
C LEU A 284 6.75 29.11 -16.24
N ARG A 285 7.72 30.04 -16.16
CA ARG A 285 7.64 31.33 -16.84
C ARG A 285 7.61 31.17 -18.36
N ALA A 286 8.45 30.31 -18.89
CA ALA A 286 8.49 30.00 -20.33
C ALA A 286 7.17 29.38 -20.82
N LYS A 287 6.46 28.63 -19.96
CA LYS A 287 5.12 28.10 -20.23
C LYS A 287 3.98 29.13 -20.02
N GLY A 288 4.26 30.35 -19.53
CA GLY A 288 3.23 31.34 -19.20
C GLY A 288 2.39 31.01 -17.96
N LEU A 289 2.87 30.10 -17.11
CA LEU A 289 2.14 29.58 -15.96
C LEU A 289 2.35 30.38 -14.67
N ILE A 290 3.20 31.42 -14.69
CA ILE A 290 3.40 32.32 -13.56
C ILE A 290 3.19 33.78 -13.95
N TYR A 291 2.74 34.59 -12.98
CA TYR A 291 2.48 36.02 -13.16
C TYR A 291 2.71 36.79 -11.84
N GLN A 292 2.76 38.12 -11.92
CA GLN A 292 2.76 38.96 -10.74
C GLN A 292 1.33 39.34 -10.38
N GLY A 293 0.98 39.23 -9.09
CA GLY A 293 -0.37 39.51 -8.63
C GLY A 293 -0.52 39.40 -7.10
N THR A 294 -1.70 39.75 -6.61
CA THR A 294 -2.05 39.66 -5.20
C THR A 294 -3.10 38.59 -4.99
N LEU A 295 -2.91 37.73 -4.01
CA LEU A 295 -3.91 36.72 -3.66
C LEU A 295 -5.04 37.34 -2.84
N PRO A 296 -6.32 36.97 -3.08
CA PRO A 296 -7.40 37.38 -2.23
C PRO A 296 -7.21 36.84 -0.80
N PRO A 297 -7.72 37.53 0.24
CA PRO A 297 -7.59 37.06 1.59
C PRO A 297 -8.24 35.67 1.74
N PRO A 298 -7.54 34.73 2.40
CA PRO A 298 -8.04 33.37 2.57
C PRO A 298 -9.30 33.33 3.42
N LYS A 299 -10.22 32.42 3.07
CA LYS A 299 -11.41 32.15 3.90
C LYS A 299 -10.99 31.32 5.12
N GLY A 300 -11.06 31.89 6.31
CA GLY A 300 -10.71 31.22 7.56
C GLY A 300 -9.39 31.67 8.17
N GLN A 301 -8.59 30.73 8.70
CA GLN A 301 -7.31 31.05 9.32
C GLN A 301 -6.30 31.48 8.26
N VAL A 302 -5.67 32.66 8.45
CA VAL A 302 -4.70 33.20 7.51
C VAL A 302 -3.41 32.36 7.59
N PRO A 303 -2.92 31.79 6.47
CA PRO A 303 -1.64 31.08 6.46
C PRO A 303 -0.48 32.01 6.84
N GLU A 304 0.55 31.46 7.47
CA GLU A 304 1.73 32.25 7.89
C GLU A 304 2.47 32.93 6.72
N ASP A 305 2.35 32.37 5.51
CA ASP A 305 3.00 32.85 4.29
C ASP A 305 2.09 33.73 3.41
N TRP A 306 0.87 34.07 3.89
CA TRP A 306 -0.01 34.97 3.15
C TRP A 306 0.36 36.44 3.35
N GLU A 307 0.42 37.18 2.24
CA GLU A 307 0.71 38.61 2.22
C GLU A 307 -0.27 39.38 1.32
N ASP A 308 -0.78 40.54 1.79
CA ASP A 308 -1.57 41.47 0.97
C ASP A 308 -0.65 42.37 0.15
N ARG A 309 0.18 41.75 -0.70
CA ARG A 309 1.18 42.42 -1.55
C ARG A 309 1.34 41.65 -2.85
N GLU A 310 1.94 42.31 -3.84
CA GLU A 310 2.29 41.69 -5.12
C GLU A 310 3.34 40.57 -4.91
N GLN A 311 3.05 39.39 -5.41
CA GLN A 311 3.85 38.17 -5.30
C GLN A 311 3.99 37.51 -6.67
N THR A 312 4.95 36.60 -6.81
CA THR A 312 5.01 35.72 -7.98
C THR A 312 4.05 34.53 -7.78
N LEU A 313 2.99 34.47 -8.56
CA LEU A 313 1.92 33.50 -8.46
C LEU A 313 1.98 32.45 -9.57
N PHE A 314 1.64 31.20 -9.22
CA PHE A 314 1.42 30.08 -10.12
C PHE A 314 -0.06 29.92 -10.40
N ARG A 315 -0.44 29.71 -11.69
CA ARG A 315 -1.82 29.53 -12.17
C ARG A 315 -2.36 28.13 -11.81
N ALA A 316 -2.39 27.81 -10.52
CA ALA A 316 -2.84 26.49 -10.03
C ALA A 316 -4.32 26.23 -10.32
N SER A 317 -5.14 27.30 -10.33
CA SER A 317 -6.57 27.20 -10.63
C SER A 317 -6.87 26.69 -12.05
N ASP A 318 -6.00 26.98 -13.04
CA ASP A 318 -6.16 26.47 -14.41
C ASP A 318 -6.02 24.95 -14.51
N PHE A 319 -5.43 24.31 -13.46
CA PHE A 319 -5.15 22.88 -13.38
C PHE A 319 -6.00 22.14 -12.33
N GLY A 320 -6.97 22.83 -11.71
CA GLY A 320 -7.96 22.23 -10.80
C GLY A 320 -7.73 22.45 -9.31
N ASP A 321 -6.77 23.32 -8.92
CA ASP A 321 -6.71 23.83 -7.54
C ASP A 321 -7.82 24.88 -7.31
N ASP A 322 -8.16 25.14 -6.05
CA ASP A 322 -9.22 26.08 -5.69
C ASP A 322 -8.79 27.56 -5.86
N THR A 323 -7.49 27.84 -5.91
CA THR A 323 -6.90 29.19 -6.07
C THR A 323 -5.48 29.10 -6.60
N ASP A 324 -4.98 30.21 -7.17
CA ASP A 324 -3.58 30.34 -7.52
C ASP A 324 -2.69 30.39 -6.28
N ARG A 325 -1.40 30.06 -6.43
CA ARG A 325 -0.48 29.87 -5.31
C ARG A 325 0.77 30.73 -5.45
N ALA A 326 1.19 31.35 -4.34
CA ALA A 326 2.44 32.10 -4.31
C ALA A 326 3.66 31.16 -4.35
N LEU A 327 4.59 31.44 -5.25
CA LEU A 327 5.90 30.78 -5.37
C LEU A 327 7.02 31.64 -4.75
N LYS A 328 6.91 32.98 -4.89
CA LYS A 328 7.80 33.93 -4.21
C LYS A 328 6.98 34.97 -3.46
N LYS A 329 7.44 35.34 -2.27
CA LYS A 329 6.92 36.43 -1.46
C LYS A 329 7.28 37.78 -2.06
N SER A 330 6.69 38.83 -1.51
CA SER A 330 6.96 40.21 -1.94
C SER A 330 8.44 40.64 -1.76
N ASP A 331 9.15 40.05 -0.80
CA ASP A 331 10.58 40.26 -0.55
C ASP A 331 11.51 39.44 -1.47
N GLY A 332 10.93 38.61 -2.36
CA GLY A 332 11.65 37.75 -3.28
C GLY A 332 12.08 36.40 -2.70
N SER A 333 11.80 36.11 -1.43
CA SER A 333 12.05 34.79 -0.82
C SER A 333 11.06 33.74 -1.36
N TYR A 334 11.47 32.48 -1.37
CA TYR A 334 10.61 31.36 -1.79
C TYR A 334 9.57 31.05 -0.72
N THR A 335 8.38 30.63 -1.17
CA THR A 335 7.40 29.95 -0.30
C THR A 335 7.74 28.45 -0.19
N TYR A 336 7.17 27.78 0.79
CA TYR A 336 7.26 26.29 0.88
C TYR A 336 6.74 25.62 -0.39
N PHE A 337 5.69 26.16 -0.97
CA PHE A 337 5.11 25.63 -2.20
C PHE A 337 6.07 25.68 -3.41
N ALA A 338 7.00 26.63 -3.46
CA ALA A 338 8.01 26.64 -4.52
C ALA A 338 8.94 25.43 -4.45
N ALA A 339 9.31 24.99 -3.24
CA ALA A 339 10.07 23.77 -3.04
C ALA A 339 9.28 22.52 -3.48
N ASP A 340 7.98 22.45 -3.15
CA ASP A 340 7.12 21.33 -3.58
C ASP A 340 7.03 21.21 -5.10
N VAL A 341 6.90 22.34 -5.82
CA VAL A 341 6.86 22.34 -7.29
C VAL A 341 8.20 21.91 -7.88
N ALA A 342 9.32 22.39 -7.33
CA ALA A 342 10.66 22.00 -7.77
C ALA A 342 10.94 20.51 -7.48
N TYR A 343 10.46 20.00 -6.37
CA TYR A 343 10.55 18.58 -6.03
C TYR A 343 9.73 17.70 -6.97
N PHE A 344 8.50 18.12 -7.31
CA PHE A 344 7.75 17.39 -8.33
C PHE A 344 8.44 17.42 -9.69
N GLN A 345 9.05 18.55 -10.07
CA GLN A 345 9.84 18.62 -11.31
C GLN A 345 10.99 17.59 -11.29
N ASP A 346 11.70 17.43 -10.16
CA ASP A 346 12.73 16.41 -10.01
C ASP A 346 12.17 15.00 -10.25
N LYS A 347 11.02 14.67 -9.67
CA LYS A 347 10.34 13.39 -9.91
C LYS A 347 10.00 13.20 -11.39
N PHE A 348 9.45 14.24 -12.03
CA PHE A 348 9.13 14.20 -13.45
C PHE A 348 10.38 13.98 -14.33
N GLU A 349 11.49 14.65 -14.02
CA GLU A 349 12.77 14.51 -14.73
C GLU A 349 13.37 13.09 -14.57
N ARG A 350 13.12 12.41 -13.45
CA ARG A 350 13.48 10.99 -13.24
C ARG A 350 12.61 10.03 -14.03
N GLY A 351 11.54 10.51 -14.68
CA GLY A 351 10.72 9.77 -15.64
C GLY A 351 9.71 8.84 -15.01
N PHE A 352 9.09 9.21 -13.91
CA PHE A 352 7.97 8.47 -13.33
C PHE A 352 6.68 8.71 -14.12
N ASP A 353 5.96 7.61 -14.41
CA ASP A 353 4.63 7.64 -15.03
C ASP A 353 3.56 8.02 -14.00
N GLU A 354 3.76 7.61 -12.76
CA GLU A 354 2.87 7.90 -11.63
C GLU A 354 3.68 8.28 -10.38
N THR A 355 3.16 9.27 -9.62
CA THR A 355 3.67 9.64 -8.30
C THR A 355 2.56 9.54 -7.28
N ILE A 356 2.78 8.74 -6.23
CA ILE A 356 1.81 8.49 -5.16
C ILE A 356 2.32 9.10 -3.87
N TYR A 357 1.52 9.98 -3.27
CA TYR A 357 1.79 10.59 -1.98
C TYR A 357 0.88 9.97 -0.91
N VAL A 358 1.46 9.37 0.12
CA VAL A 358 0.72 8.83 1.28
C VAL A 358 0.84 9.82 2.43
N LEU A 359 -0.23 10.55 2.69
CA LEU A 359 -0.27 11.68 3.63
C LEU A 359 -1.20 11.39 4.82
N GLY A 360 -0.99 12.08 5.94
CA GLY A 360 -1.96 12.15 7.03
C GLY A 360 -3.25 12.86 6.59
N ALA A 361 -4.38 12.50 7.20
CA ALA A 361 -5.69 13.07 6.84
C ALA A 361 -5.81 14.58 7.14
N ASP A 362 -4.96 15.11 8.00
CA ASP A 362 -4.81 16.55 8.30
C ASP A 362 -4.30 17.35 7.07
N HIS A 363 -3.65 16.69 6.11
CA HIS A 363 -3.20 17.28 4.84
C HIS A 363 -4.22 17.17 3.70
N SER A 364 -5.50 16.89 3.97
CA SER A 364 -6.52 16.66 2.93
C SER A 364 -6.69 17.83 1.93
N GLY A 365 -6.46 19.07 2.35
CA GLY A 365 -6.45 20.25 1.47
C GLY A 365 -5.28 20.33 0.48
N TYR A 366 -4.26 19.47 0.65
CA TYR A 366 -3.05 19.51 -0.18
C TYR A 366 -3.18 18.72 -1.49
N ALA A 367 -4.11 17.78 -1.58
CA ALA A 367 -4.23 16.88 -2.75
C ALA A 367 -4.44 17.63 -4.07
N LYS A 368 -5.39 18.56 -4.12
CA LYS A 368 -5.67 19.34 -5.34
C LYS A 368 -4.46 20.14 -5.79
N ARG A 369 -3.71 20.68 -4.84
CA ARG A 369 -2.49 21.45 -5.07
C ARG A 369 -1.42 20.59 -5.76
N LEU A 370 -1.12 19.40 -5.21
CA LEU A 370 -0.16 18.46 -5.80
C LEU A 370 -0.60 17.99 -7.19
N GLN A 371 -1.89 17.70 -7.37
CA GLN A 371 -2.45 17.29 -8.66
C GLN A 371 -2.37 18.40 -9.71
N ALA A 372 -2.61 19.67 -9.31
CA ALA A 372 -2.45 20.82 -10.19
C ALA A 372 -0.99 21.01 -10.62
N VAL A 373 -0.05 20.87 -9.69
CA VAL A 373 1.39 20.90 -9.99
C VAL A 373 1.75 19.80 -10.97
N GLY A 374 1.30 18.56 -10.72
CA GLY A 374 1.57 17.43 -11.59
C GLY A 374 1.12 17.69 -13.03
N LYS A 375 -0.12 18.13 -13.23
CA LYS A 375 -0.66 18.46 -14.56
C LYS A 375 0.12 19.57 -15.25
N ALA A 376 0.46 20.63 -14.54
CA ALA A 376 1.13 21.80 -15.09
C ALA A 376 2.60 21.53 -15.47
N VAL A 377 3.34 20.89 -14.58
CA VAL A 377 4.78 20.63 -14.77
C VAL A 377 5.00 19.56 -15.83
N SER A 378 4.27 18.45 -15.77
CA SER A 378 4.43 17.31 -16.68
C SER A 378 3.61 17.39 -17.96
N ASP A 379 2.81 18.45 -18.17
CA ASP A 379 1.81 18.52 -19.24
C ASP A 379 0.86 17.31 -19.23
N GLY A 380 0.51 16.84 -18.03
CA GLY A 380 -0.38 15.70 -17.79
C GLY A 380 0.23 14.32 -18.08
N ARG A 381 1.54 14.21 -18.30
CA ARG A 381 2.23 12.94 -18.61
C ARG A 381 2.48 12.07 -17.37
N THR A 382 2.61 12.67 -16.20
CA THR A 382 2.75 11.97 -14.93
C THR A 382 1.45 12.09 -14.13
N GLU A 383 0.87 10.94 -13.74
CA GLU A 383 -0.29 10.92 -12.85
C GLU A 383 0.13 11.22 -11.42
N VAL A 384 -0.65 12.07 -10.73
CA VAL A 384 -0.44 12.39 -9.31
C VAL A 384 -1.60 11.85 -8.50
N VAL A 385 -1.30 10.87 -7.66
CA VAL A 385 -2.25 10.23 -6.76
C VAL A 385 -1.93 10.61 -5.31
N VAL A 386 -2.96 10.97 -4.55
CA VAL A 386 -2.82 11.23 -3.11
C VAL A 386 -3.69 10.26 -2.35
N ARG A 387 -3.10 9.57 -1.36
CA ARG A 387 -3.79 8.66 -0.45
C ARG A 387 -3.65 9.17 0.97
N PHE A 388 -4.78 9.19 1.70
CA PHE A 388 -4.81 9.67 3.07
C PHE A 388 -4.89 8.53 4.07
N CYS A 389 -4.12 8.65 5.16
CA CYS A 389 -4.19 7.77 6.31
C CYS A 389 -4.86 8.49 7.47
N GLN A 390 -5.96 7.95 7.97
CA GLN A 390 -6.64 8.45 9.16
C GLN A 390 -5.86 8.11 10.43
N LEU A 391 -6.15 8.88 11.48
CA LEU A 391 -5.52 8.74 12.79
C LEU A 391 -5.73 7.34 13.39
N VAL A 392 -4.74 6.89 14.13
CA VAL A 392 -4.77 5.70 14.96
C VAL A 392 -4.94 6.11 16.41
N LYS A 393 -5.90 5.50 17.09
CA LYS A 393 -6.05 5.60 18.54
C LYS A 393 -5.44 4.37 19.19
N LEU A 394 -4.49 4.60 20.08
CA LEU A 394 -3.95 3.52 20.90
C LEU A 394 -4.88 3.23 22.05
N MET A 395 -5.20 1.96 22.22
CA MET A 395 -6.09 1.44 23.26
C MET A 395 -5.37 0.38 24.08
N ARG A 396 -5.73 0.23 25.33
CA ARG A 396 -5.29 -0.87 26.19
C ARG A 396 -6.48 -1.36 27.00
N ASP A 397 -6.86 -2.61 26.83
CA ASP A 397 -8.07 -3.20 27.45
C ASP A 397 -9.34 -2.38 27.15
N GLY A 398 -9.47 -1.83 25.96
CA GLY A 398 -10.62 -1.02 25.54
C GLY A 398 -10.59 0.45 26.00
N GLU A 399 -9.57 0.87 26.78
CA GLU A 399 -9.41 2.25 27.23
C GLU A 399 -8.33 2.98 26.44
N PRO A 400 -8.54 4.28 26.10
CA PRO A 400 -7.54 5.06 25.40
C PRO A 400 -6.25 5.23 26.20
N VAL A 401 -5.11 4.98 25.56
CA VAL A 401 -3.80 5.28 26.15
C VAL A 401 -3.58 6.79 26.14
N LYS A 402 -3.36 7.38 27.31
CA LYS A 402 -3.12 8.82 27.44
C LYS A 402 -1.71 9.17 26.94
N MET A 403 -1.63 9.98 25.90
CA MET A 403 -0.40 10.58 25.42
C MET A 403 -0.32 12.04 25.87
N SER A 404 0.79 12.45 26.46
CA SER A 404 1.00 13.84 26.87
C SER A 404 2.12 14.48 26.07
N LYS A 405 1.79 15.32 25.08
CA LYS A 405 2.77 16.12 24.33
C LYS A 405 3.53 17.14 25.21
N ARG A 406 2.98 17.50 26.40
CA ARG A 406 3.58 18.51 27.28
C ARG A 406 4.64 17.96 28.24
N SER A 407 4.60 16.68 28.57
CA SER A 407 5.59 16.02 29.44
C SER A 407 6.77 15.41 28.67
N GLY A 408 6.76 15.43 27.33
CA GLY A 408 7.74 14.72 26.51
C GLY A 408 7.49 13.21 26.41
N ASP A 409 6.45 12.70 27.07
CA ASP A 409 6.06 11.30 27.04
C ASP A 409 5.11 11.05 25.88
N PHE A 410 5.64 10.73 24.73
CA PHE A 410 4.88 10.21 23.59
C PHE A 410 5.32 8.78 23.31
N ILE A 411 4.37 7.94 22.92
CA ILE A 411 4.67 6.56 22.55
C ILE A 411 5.34 6.58 21.18
N THR A 412 6.56 6.07 21.14
CA THR A 412 7.35 5.96 19.92
C THR A 412 6.88 4.78 19.07
N LEU A 413 7.23 4.77 17.78
CA LEU A 413 7.07 3.61 16.91
C LEU A 413 7.80 2.39 17.52
N ARG A 414 9.01 2.62 18.03
CA ARG A 414 9.84 1.58 18.67
C ARG A 414 9.12 0.93 19.83
N ASP A 415 8.54 1.72 20.74
CA ASP A 415 7.80 1.20 21.90
C ASP A 415 6.66 0.27 21.45
N VAL A 416 5.91 0.65 20.42
CA VAL A 416 4.81 -0.18 19.89
C VAL A 416 5.33 -1.49 19.32
N VAL A 417 6.40 -1.45 18.52
CA VAL A 417 6.96 -2.65 17.88
C VAL A 417 7.61 -3.57 18.92
N GLU A 418 8.27 -3.03 19.93
CA GLU A 418 8.88 -3.81 21.02
C GLU A 418 7.83 -4.49 21.90
N GLU A 419 6.66 -3.87 22.10
CA GLU A 419 5.59 -4.43 22.92
C GLU A 419 4.82 -5.56 22.21
N VAL A 420 4.49 -5.40 20.91
CA VAL A 420 3.57 -6.34 20.23
C VAL A 420 4.18 -7.05 19.01
N GLY A 421 5.38 -6.66 18.59
CA GLY A 421 6.01 -7.16 17.36
C GLY A 421 5.59 -6.42 16.08
N SER A 422 6.42 -6.51 15.04
CA SER A 422 6.16 -5.84 13.74
C SER A 422 4.95 -6.43 13.00
N ASP A 423 4.79 -7.75 12.98
CA ASP A 423 3.73 -8.43 12.24
C ASP A 423 2.31 -8.02 12.67
N PRO A 424 1.96 -8.04 13.99
CA PRO A 424 0.68 -7.54 14.46
C PRO A 424 0.46 -6.07 14.13
N VAL A 425 1.50 -5.23 14.29
CA VAL A 425 1.40 -3.80 13.93
C VAL A 425 1.08 -3.64 12.45
N ARG A 426 1.85 -4.27 11.56
CA ARG A 426 1.66 -4.16 10.11
C ARG A 426 0.29 -4.65 9.67
N PHE A 427 -0.08 -5.85 10.07
CA PHE A 427 -1.35 -6.46 9.65
C PHE A 427 -2.55 -5.63 10.13
N MET A 428 -2.57 -5.23 11.40
CA MET A 428 -3.69 -4.49 11.98
C MET A 428 -3.83 -3.08 11.41
N MET A 429 -2.73 -2.38 11.06
CA MET A 429 -2.80 -1.08 10.38
C MET A 429 -3.43 -1.18 9.00
N LEU A 430 -3.33 -2.35 8.35
CA LEU A 430 -3.89 -2.66 7.03
C LEU A 430 -5.27 -3.34 7.10
N TYR A 431 -5.66 -3.92 8.25
CA TYR A 431 -6.94 -4.61 8.40
C TYR A 431 -8.12 -3.64 8.56
N ARG A 432 -7.97 -2.44 8.00
CA ARG A 432 -9.02 -1.43 7.86
C ARG A 432 -8.65 -0.46 6.75
N LYS A 433 -9.67 0.02 6.03
CA LYS A 433 -9.48 1.01 4.97
C LYS A 433 -8.70 2.22 5.51
N ASN A 434 -7.67 2.67 4.77
CA ASN A 434 -6.72 3.69 5.24
C ASN A 434 -7.37 5.04 5.58
N ASP A 435 -8.48 5.41 4.93
CA ASP A 435 -9.26 6.63 5.18
C ASP A 435 -10.28 6.51 6.33
N ALA A 436 -10.38 5.34 6.97
CA ALA A 436 -11.22 5.13 8.15
C ALA A 436 -10.38 5.16 9.45
N PRO A 437 -10.91 5.72 10.56
CA PRO A 437 -10.24 5.68 11.86
C PRO A 437 -9.96 4.25 12.32
N LEU A 438 -8.87 4.07 13.05
CA LEU A 438 -8.43 2.77 13.57
C LEU A 438 -8.19 2.86 15.08
N ASP A 439 -8.81 1.98 15.84
CA ASP A 439 -8.50 1.73 17.24
C ASP A 439 -7.54 0.53 17.31
N PHE A 440 -6.31 0.76 17.79
CA PHE A 440 -5.26 -0.25 17.94
C PHE A 440 -5.13 -0.62 19.41
N ASP A 441 -5.65 -1.79 19.79
CA ASP A 441 -5.64 -2.27 21.17
C ASP A 441 -4.49 -3.28 21.37
N PHE A 442 -3.50 -2.89 22.18
CA PHE A 442 -2.29 -3.67 22.45
C PHE A 442 -2.58 -5.11 22.91
N LYS A 443 -3.62 -5.32 23.72
CA LYS A 443 -3.99 -6.64 24.19
C LYS A 443 -4.60 -7.50 23.09
N LYS A 444 -5.57 -6.93 22.34
CA LYS A 444 -6.27 -7.67 21.29
C LYS A 444 -5.35 -8.13 20.17
N VAL A 445 -4.34 -7.32 19.82
CA VAL A 445 -3.43 -7.64 18.71
C VAL A 445 -2.40 -8.72 19.08
N THR A 446 -2.25 -9.05 20.36
CA THR A 446 -1.36 -10.11 20.85
C THR A 446 -2.09 -11.38 21.26
N GLU A 447 -3.42 -11.42 21.21
CA GLU A 447 -4.21 -12.61 21.54
C GLU A 447 -4.00 -13.74 20.51
N GLU A 448 -3.74 -14.95 20.98
CA GLU A 448 -3.58 -16.16 20.15
C GLU A 448 -4.94 -16.83 19.88
N THR A 449 -5.86 -16.09 19.31
CA THR A 449 -7.23 -16.54 19.04
C THR A 449 -7.62 -16.30 17.59
N LYS A 450 -8.69 -16.96 17.14
CA LYS A 450 -9.28 -16.72 15.81
C LYS A 450 -9.80 -15.29 15.62
N ASP A 451 -10.05 -14.58 16.72
CA ASP A 451 -10.55 -13.21 16.70
C ASP A 451 -9.42 -12.20 16.43
N ASN A 452 -8.16 -12.64 16.53
CA ASN A 452 -7.00 -11.88 16.10
C ASN A 452 -6.65 -12.25 14.64
N PRO A 453 -6.91 -11.38 13.66
CA PRO A 453 -6.81 -11.74 12.25
C PRO A 453 -5.36 -12.03 11.80
N VAL A 454 -4.33 -11.39 12.37
CA VAL A 454 -2.95 -11.70 12.00
C VAL A 454 -2.56 -13.09 12.48
N TYR A 455 -2.84 -13.39 13.75
CA TYR A 455 -2.57 -14.72 14.30
C TYR A 455 -3.29 -15.81 13.49
N TYR A 456 -4.56 -15.58 13.13
CA TYR A 456 -5.38 -16.53 12.40
C TYR A 456 -4.85 -16.84 11.00
N VAL A 457 -4.37 -15.82 10.27
CA VAL A 457 -3.77 -16.00 8.94
C VAL A 457 -2.42 -16.71 9.04
N GLN A 458 -1.54 -16.28 9.96
CA GLN A 458 -0.23 -16.88 10.17
C GLN A 458 -0.35 -18.34 10.65
N TYR A 459 -1.26 -18.63 11.59
CA TYR A 459 -1.54 -19.98 12.04
C TYR A 459 -2.05 -20.87 10.89
N SER A 460 -2.91 -20.33 10.02
CA SER A 460 -3.39 -21.06 8.84
C SER A 460 -2.24 -21.44 7.91
N HIS A 461 -1.30 -20.53 7.65
CA HIS A 461 -0.11 -20.83 6.86
C HIS A 461 0.77 -21.90 7.54
N ALA A 462 1.13 -21.73 8.80
CA ALA A 462 1.95 -22.70 9.54
C ALA A 462 1.31 -24.10 9.60
N ARG A 463 -0.02 -24.17 9.72
CA ARG A 463 -0.78 -25.41 9.71
C ARG A 463 -0.71 -26.14 8.37
N LEU A 464 -0.78 -25.42 7.24
CA LEU A 464 -0.59 -25.99 5.91
C LEU A 464 0.83 -26.54 5.75
N ARG A 465 1.85 -25.79 6.20
CA ARG A 465 3.24 -26.24 6.20
C ARG A 465 3.44 -27.50 7.04
N SER A 466 2.74 -27.60 8.17
CA SER A 466 2.73 -28.80 9.01
C SER A 466 2.14 -30.03 8.30
N ASN A 467 1.10 -29.85 7.45
CA ASN A 467 0.58 -31.00 6.67
C ASN A 467 1.62 -31.53 5.67
N LEU A 468 2.37 -30.65 5.01
CA LEU A 468 3.43 -31.08 4.08
C LEU A 468 4.53 -31.87 4.80
N ARG A 469 4.93 -31.42 6.00
CA ARG A 469 5.92 -32.16 6.82
C ARG A 469 5.39 -33.51 7.29
N LYS A 470 4.16 -33.57 7.82
CA LYS A 470 3.53 -34.81 8.28
C LYS A 470 3.33 -35.82 7.16
N ALA A 471 3.06 -35.38 5.94
CA ALA A 471 2.95 -36.30 4.80
C ALA A 471 4.29 -36.94 4.45
N LYS A 472 5.42 -36.21 4.57
CA LYS A 472 6.76 -36.80 4.39
C LYS A 472 7.08 -37.85 5.45
N GLU A 473 6.58 -37.68 6.67
CA GLU A 473 6.73 -38.66 7.76
C GLU A 473 5.86 -39.90 7.53
N GLU A 474 4.62 -39.71 7.05
CA GLU A 474 3.65 -40.80 6.80
C GLU A 474 4.00 -41.61 5.55
N PHE A 475 4.55 -40.97 4.51
CA PHE A 475 4.90 -41.59 3.24
C PHE A 475 6.35 -41.31 2.85
N PRO A 476 7.35 -41.87 3.56
CA PRO A 476 8.77 -41.55 3.38
C PRO A 476 9.31 -41.87 1.98
N GLU A 477 8.66 -42.81 1.27
CA GLU A 477 9.05 -43.20 -0.09
C GLU A 477 8.44 -42.31 -1.20
N MET A 478 7.60 -41.31 -0.84
CA MET A 478 6.97 -40.42 -1.81
C MET A 478 7.64 -39.04 -1.79
N GLY A 479 7.73 -38.42 -2.95
CA GLY A 479 8.08 -37.04 -3.10
C GLY A 479 6.89 -36.11 -2.82
N PHE A 480 7.15 -34.99 -2.16
CA PHE A 480 6.19 -33.91 -1.90
C PHE A 480 6.81 -32.54 -2.15
N GLU A 481 7.81 -32.49 -3.02
CA GLU A 481 8.36 -31.21 -3.52
C GLU A 481 7.42 -30.63 -4.59
N ASP A 482 7.59 -29.36 -4.94
CA ASP A 482 6.69 -28.69 -5.89
C ASP A 482 6.55 -29.45 -7.22
N ALA A 483 7.64 -30.04 -7.75
CA ALA A 483 7.62 -30.85 -8.95
C ALA A 483 6.79 -32.14 -8.85
N ASP A 484 6.71 -32.75 -7.66
CA ASP A 484 5.88 -33.93 -7.42
C ASP A 484 4.41 -33.54 -7.34
N LEU A 485 4.11 -32.41 -6.66
CA LEU A 485 2.77 -31.87 -6.49
C LEU A 485 2.16 -31.40 -7.82
N GLU A 486 2.97 -30.89 -8.75
CA GLU A 486 2.54 -30.54 -10.11
C GLU A 486 2.05 -31.76 -10.93
N GLN A 487 2.52 -32.95 -10.61
CA GLN A 487 2.15 -34.20 -11.28
C GLN A 487 0.95 -34.92 -10.60
N ALA A 488 0.38 -34.31 -9.55
CA ALA A 488 -0.75 -34.90 -8.84
C ALA A 488 -1.99 -35.04 -9.74
N ASP A 489 -2.73 -36.13 -9.56
CA ASP A 489 -4.02 -36.31 -10.22
C ASP A 489 -5.11 -35.47 -9.54
N LEU A 490 -5.25 -34.23 -10.02
CA LEU A 490 -6.17 -33.25 -9.45
C LEU A 490 -7.64 -33.60 -9.67
N ALA A 491 -7.97 -34.61 -10.56
CA ALA A 491 -9.31 -35.08 -10.74
C ALA A 491 -9.88 -35.80 -9.49
N LEU A 492 -9.00 -36.16 -8.56
CA LEU A 492 -9.38 -36.73 -7.27
C LEU A 492 -9.94 -35.73 -6.25
N LEU A 493 -9.85 -34.42 -6.53
CA LEU A 493 -10.40 -33.35 -5.68
C LEU A 493 -11.87 -33.10 -6.03
N GLU A 494 -12.77 -33.91 -5.51
CA GLU A 494 -14.21 -33.88 -5.84
C GLU A 494 -15.09 -33.29 -4.72
N ASP A 495 -14.55 -33.15 -3.49
CA ASP A 495 -15.34 -32.63 -2.36
C ASP A 495 -15.65 -31.13 -2.53
N GLN A 496 -16.90 -30.76 -2.21
CA GLN A 496 -17.37 -29.39 -2.34
C GLN A 496 -16.47 -28.38 -1.59
N GLY A 497 -15.93 -28.75 -0.42
CA GLY A 497 -15.02 -27.85 0.32
C GLY A 497 -13.63 -27.73 -0.33
N GLU A 498 -13.17 -28.74 -1.08
CA GLU A 498 -11.95 -28.66 -1.89
C GLU A 498 -12.17 -27.71 -3.08
N ILE A 499 -13.35 -27.82 -3.74
CA ILE A 499 -13.76 -26.93 -4.83
C ILE A 499 -13.88 -25.46 -4.32
N GLU A 500 -14.51 -25.24 -3.16
CA GLU A 500 -14.59 -23.91 -2.54
C GLU A 500 -13.22 -23.30 -2.26
N LEU A 501 -12.25 -24.11 -1.83
CA LEU A 501 -10.86 -23.65 -1.61
C LEU A 501 -10.18 -23.31 -2.94
N MET A 502 -10.34 -24.11 -3.98
CA MET A 502 -9.80 -23.81 -5.32
C MET A 502 -10.41 -22.54 -5.89
N ALA A 503 -11.72 -22.36 -5.76
CA ALA A 503 -12.43 -21.15 -6.17
C ALA A 503 -11.92 -19.91 -5.41
N LYS A 504 -11.68 -20.03 -4.09
CA LYS A 504 -11.13 -18.92 -3.29
C LYS A 504 -9.69 -18.57 -3.69
N VAL A 505 -8.85 -19.55 -3.99
CA VAL A 505 -7.50 -19.34 -4.55
C VAL A 505 -7.56 -18.64 -5.91
N ALA A 506 -8.53 -18.97 -6.76
CA ALA A 506 -8.73 -18.39 -8.08
C ALA A 506 -9.06 -16.87 -8.04
N GLU A 507 -9.59 -16.35 -6.92
CA GLU A 507 -9.86 -14.93 -6.75
C GLU A 507 -8.57 -14.09 -6.63
N TRP A 508 -7.46 -14.69 -6.21
CA TRP A 508 -6.22 -13.99 -5.87
C TRP A 508 -5.72 -13.02 -6.96
N PRO A 509 -5.57 -13.41 -8.24
CA PRO A 509 -5.09 -12.53 -9.29
C PRO A 509 -6.01 -11.31 -9.50
N LYS A 510 -7.34 -11.49 -9.32
CA LYS A 510 -8.31 -10.39 -9.39
C LYS A 510 -8.16 -9.45 -8.22
N ILE A 511 -8.00 -9.98 -7.00
CA ILE A 511 -7.82 -9.17 -5.79
C ILE A 511 -6.55 -8.32 -5.89
N VAL A 512 -5.43 -8.90 -6.32
CA VAL A 512 -4.18 -8.17 -6.56
C VAL A 512 -4.39 -7.04 -7.56
N ASN A 513 -4.98 -7.34 -8.71
CA ASN A 513 -5.22 -6.36 -9.78
C ASN A 513 -6.12 -5.20 -9.29
N VAL A 514 -7.22 -5.51 -8.61
CA VAL A 514 -8.12 -4.47 -8.08
C VAL A 514 -7.42 -3.65 -7.01
N ALA A 515 -6.74 -4.30 -6.05
CA ALA A 515 -6.05 -3.61 -4.97
C ALA A 515 -4.95 -2.66 -5.49
N ALA A 516 -4.17 -3.09 -6.50
CA ALA A 516 -3.15 -2.27 -7.14
C ALA A 516 -3.77 -1.07 -7.87
N ASN A 517 -4.76 -1.28 -8.75
CA ASN A 517 -5.39 -0.21 -9.53
C ASN A 517 -6.16 0.81 -8.67
N THR A 518 -6.67 0.40 -7.50
CA THR A 518 -7.37 1.31 -6.57
C THR A 518 -6.46 1.85 -5.48
N HIS A 519 -5.18 1.41 -5.41
CA HIS A 519 -4.22 1.73 -4.35
C HIS A 519 -4.77 1.40 -2.94
N GLU A 520 -5.37 0.21 -2.80
CA GLU A 520 -6.06 -0.23 -1.58
C GLU A 520 -5.44 -1.53 -1.02
N PRO A 521 -4.26 -1.48 -0.38
CA PRO A 521 -3.57 -2.69 0.13
C PRO A 521 -4.36 -3.43 1.20
N HIS A 522 -5.31 -2.78 1.89
CA HIS A 522 -6.21 -3.43 2.86
C HIS A 522 -7.04 -4.57 2.26
N ARG A 523 -7.29 -4.57 0.94
CA ARG A 523 -8.01 -5.67 0.25
C ARG A 523 -7.25 -6.99 0.35
N ILE A 524 -5.93 -6.95 0.36
CA ILE A 524 -5.07 -8.12 0.54
C ILE A 524 -5.31 -8.71 1.94
N ALA A 525 -5.26 -7.89 3.00
CA ALA A 525 -5.48 -8.35 4.37
C ALA A 525 -6.86 -8.99 4.56
N PHE A 526 -7.92 -8.42 3.99
CA PHE A 526 -9.26 -8.99 4.04
C PHE A 526 -9.35 -10.33 3.31
N TYR A 527 -8.78 -10.41 2.11
CA TYR A 527 -8.77 -11.64 1.34
C TYR A 527 -8.02 -12.78 2.07
N LEU A 528 -6.86 -12.50 2.67
CA LEU A 528 -6.12 -13.51 3.44
C LEU A 528 -6.93 -14.05 4.62
N TYR A 529 -7.63 -13.19 5.33
CA TYR A 529 -8.51 -13.60 6.42
C TYR A 529 -9.69 -14.46 5.93
N GLU A 530 -10.29 -14.10 4.79
CA GLU A 530 -11.37 -14.90 4.17
C GLU A 530 -10.87 -16.28 3.71
N LEU A 531 -9.69 -16.34 3.08
CA LEU A 531 -9.07 -17.59 2.66
C LEU A 531 -8.77 -18.49 3.88
N ALA A 532 -8.20 -17.92 4.94
CA ALA A 532 -7.97 -18.62 6.21
C ALA A 532 -9.27 -19.15 6.84
N THR A 533 -10.36 -18.37 6.74
CA THR A 533 -11.69 -18.75 7.23
C THR A 533 -12.26 -19.92 6.43
N THR A 534 -12.15 -19.90 5.10
CA THR A 534 -12.60 -20.99 4.22
C THR A 534 -11.81 -22.26 4.50
N LEU A 535 -10.50 -22.15 4.66
CA LEU A 535 -9.62 -23.26 5.04
C LEU A 535 -10.00 -23.87 6.39
N SER A 536 -10.27 -23.03 7.39
CA SER A 536 -10.67 -23.50 8.73
C SER A 536 -12.00 -24.29 8.71
N ARG A 537 -12.97 -23.85 7.89
CA ARG A 537 -14.22 -24.61 7.68
C ARG A 537 -13.95 -26.01 7.13
N HIS A 538 -13.06 -26.13 6.15
CA HIS A 538 -12.70 -27.44 5.59
C HIS A 538 -12.01 -28.33 6.64
N TYR A 539 -11.11 -27.78 7.46
CA TYR A 539 -10.51 -28.51 8.57
C TYR A 539 -11.56 -29.03 9.57
N THR A 540 -12.56 -28.21 9.91
CA THR A 540 -13.65 -28.61 10.83
C THR A 540 -14.43 -29.76 10.25
N ARG A 541 -14.78 -29.71 8.94
CA ARG A 541 -15.41 -30.86 8.24
C ARG A 541 -14.57 -32.13 8.29
N GLY A 542 -13.25 -32.00 8.15
CA GLY A 542 -12.32 -33.14 8.26
C GLY A 542 -12.22 -33.74 9.67
N TYR A 543 -12.59 -33.01 10.70
CA TYR A 543 -12.75 -33.55 12.06
C TYR A 543 -13.96 -34.45 12.19
N ASP A 544 -15.10 -34.00 11.66
CA ASP A 544 -16.36 -34.75 11.71
C ASP A 544 -16.38 -35.89 10.71
N SER A 545 -15.63 -35.73 9.60
CA SER A 545 -15.58 -36.70 8.48
C SER A 545 -14.12 -36.99 8.12
N PRO A 546 -13.48 -38.02 8.73
CA PRO A 546 -12.06 -38.31 8.56
C PRO A 546 -11.58 -38.50 7.12
N HIS A 547 -12.46 -38.94 6.22
CA HIS A 547 -12.15 -39.07 4.79
C HIS A 547 -11.91 -37.75 4.07
N LEU A 548 -12.22 -36.59 4.71
CA LEU A 548 -11.95 -35.25 4.20
C LEU A 548 -10.61 -34.68 4.69
N LYS A 549 -9.87 -35.35 5.57
CA LYS A 549 -8.55 -34.93 5.99
C LYS A 549 -7.60 -34.88 4.79
N PHE A 550 -6.69 -33.92 4.77
CA PHE A 550 -5.71 -33.77 3.68
C PHE A 550 -4.79 -35.00 3.53
N ILE A 551 -4.41 -35.64 4.64
CA ILE A 551 -3.59 -36.87 4.64
C ILE A 551 -4.52 -38.05 4.84
N GLN A 552 -4.49 -38.98 3.87
CA GLN A 552 -5.25 -40.27 3.86
C GLN A 552 -4.25 -41.43 3.82
N THR A 553 -3.99 -42.06 4.95
CA THR A 553 -2.97 -43.12 5.08
C THR A 553 -3.21 -44.29 4.13
N GLY A 554 -4.47 -44.59 3.81
CA GLY A 554 -4.86 -45.66 2.87
C GLY A 554 -4.94 -45.23 1.39
N ASN A 555 -4.73 -43.94 1.07
CA ASN A 555 -4.84 -43.43 -0.30
C ASN A 555 -3.78 -42.36 -0.61
N PRO A 556 -2.53 -42.77 -0.94
CA PRO A 556 -1.44 -41.89 -1.21
C PRO A 556 -1.68 -40.97 -2.42
N LYS A 557 -2.39 -41.40 -3.46
CA LYS A 557 -2.72 -40.58 -4.62
C LYS A 557 -3.65 -39.42 -4.26
N LEU A 558 -4.69 -39.67 -3.48
CA LEU A 558 -5.59 -38.63 -2.98
C LEU A 558 -4.84 -37.69 -2.03
N THR A 559 -3.95 -38.23 -1.19
CA THR A 559 -3.08 -37.40 -0.34
C THR A 559 -2.25 -36.44 -1.19
N LEU A 560 -1.59 -36.91 -2.26
CA LEU A 560 -0.77 -36.07 -3.14
C LEU A 560 -1.62 -34.95 -3.79
N ALA A 561 -2.81 -35.29 -4.31
CA ALA A 561 -3.73 -34.28 -4.89
C ALA A 561 -4.16 -33.24 -3.86
N ARG A 562 -4.49 -33.67 -2.63
CA ARG A 562 -4.84 -32.73 -1.53
C ARG A 562 -3.66 -31.87 -1.07
N LEU A 563 -2.45 -32.41 -1.09
CA LEU A 563 -1.25 -31.64 -0.75
C LEU A 563 -0.88 -30.63 -1.85
N ALA A 564 -1.23 -30.89 -3.10
CA ALA A 564 -1.16 -29.90 -4.17
C ALA A 564 -2.07 -28.69 -3.85
N LEU A 565 -3.30 -28.93 -3.39
CA LEU A 565 -4.20 -27.87 -2.91
C LEU A 565 -3.64 -27.15 -1.68
N VAL A 566 -3.14 -27.90 -0.68
CA VAL A 566 -2.49 -27.36 0.52
C VAL A 566 -1.34 -26.43 0.14
N ARG A 567 -0.48 -26.87 -0.79
CA ARG A 567 0.65 -26.08 -1.28
C ARG A 567 0.20 -24.80 -1.97
N ALA A 568 -0.78 -24.87 -2.85
CA ALA A 568 -1.32 -23.71 -3.55
C ALA A 568 -1.89 -22.67 -2.59
N ILE A 569 -2.65 -23.08 -1.58
CA ILE A 569 -3.16 -22.16 -0.54
C ILE A 569 -2.01 -21.53 0.25
N SER A 570 -1.00 -22.34 0.61
CA SER A 570 0.21 -21.84 1.31
C SER A 570 0.97 -20.80 0.50
N LEU A 571 1.13 -20.99 -0.82
CA LEU A 571 1.75 -20.03 -1.73
C LEU A 571 0.99 -18.71 -1.77
N VAL A 572 -0.32 -18.74 -1.89
CA VAL A 572 -1.16 -17.53 -1.93
C VAL A 572 -1.15 -16.79 -0.60
N LEU A 573 -1.24 -17.51 0.54
CA LEU A 573 -1.12 -16.88 1.87
C LEU A 573 0.26 -16.24 2.05
N GLY A 574 1.33 -16.95 1.66
CA GLY A 574 2.70 -16.46 1.73
C GLY A 574 2.93 -15.20 0.87
N ALA A 575 2.47 -15.21 -0.38
CA ALA A 575 2.55 -14.05 -1.28
C ALA A 575 1.79 -12.85 -0.73
N GLY A 576 0.58 -13.06 -0.21
CA GLY A 576 -0.22 -12.00 0.38
C GLY A 576 0.41 -11.42 1.67
N LEU A 577 0.92 -12.26 2.56
CA LEU A 577 1.65 -11.83 3.75
C LEU A 577 2.92 -11.03 3.37
N SER A 578 3.66 -11.48 2.36
CA SER A 578 4.84 -10.78 1.83
C SER A 578 4.49 -9.38 1.30
N ILE A 579 3.40 -9.22 0.54
CA ILE A 579 2.91 -7.90 0.10
C ILE A 579 2.65 -6.98 1.29
N LEU A 580 2.04 -7.51 2.37
CA LEU A 580 1.78 -6.74 3.58
C LEU A 580 3.05 -6.49 4.42
N GLY A 581 4.18 -7.13 4.08
CA GLY A 581 5.43 -7.10 4.86
C GLY A 581 5.27 -7.80 6.21
N VAL A 582 4.48 -8.86 6.25
CA VAL A 582 4.21 -9.71 7.43
C VAL A 582 4.82 -11.09 7.19
N ASN A 583 5.44 -11.66 8.21
CA ASN A 583 6.07 -12.95 8.10
C ASN A 583 5.04 -14.07 7.87
N ALA A 584 5.40 -15.04 7.02
CA ALA A 584 4.67 -16.28 6.80
C ALA A 584 5.38 -17.42 7.56
N PRO A 585 5.04 -17.70 8.83
CA PRO A 585 5.78 -18.64 9.64
C PRO A 585 5.60 -20.07 9.13
N GLU A 586 6.69 -20.84 9.13
CA GLU A 586 6.66 -22.28 8.84
C GLU A 586 6.05 -23.08 10.00
N GLU A 587 6.22 -22.60 11.23
CA GLU A 587 5.73 -23.21 12.47
C GLU A 587 5.26 -22.13 13.44
N MET A 588 4.19 -22.42 14.15
CA MET A 588 3.73 -21.66 15.32
C MET A 588 3.55 -22.65 16.47
N ARG A 589 4.12 -22.33 17.63
CA ARG A 589 4.10 -23.18 18.85
C ARG A 589 3.17 -22.57 19.86
#